data_e66edc6c95acb6a99e7407722e41a8b4
#
_entry.id   e66edc6c95acb6a99e7407722e41a8b4
#
_cell.length_a   1.000
_cell.length_b   1.000
_cell.length_c   1.000
_cell.angle_alpha   90.00
_cell.angle_beta   90.00
_cell.angle_gamma   90.00
#
_symmetry.space_group_name_H-M   'P 1'
#
loop_
_entity.id
_entity.type
_entity.pdbx_description
1 polymer ?
#
loop_
_entity_poly.entity_id
_entity_poly.type
_entity_poly.pdbx_seq_one_letter_code
_entity_poly.pdbx_strand_id
1 'polypeptide(L)'
;MPLVEGVATFDMIEDFDIYEAEKLELGIRKMDHDILGMVFGSLNILSGRNGAGKSTILNQIYLGEAIRQGYKCFLFSGELVAGNVKEWLIRTLANEEDLVTYTSKNNMNYKRVSMESRKKIVNNIKDKIYLYETDD
;
A
#
# COMPACT_ATOMS: atom_id res chain seq x y z
N MET A 1 25.58 -40.22 -1.99
CA MET A 1 26.11 -39.18 -1.12
C MET A 1 24.98 -38.78 -0.17
N PRO A 2 25.12 -38.84 1.15
CA PRO A 2 24.03 -38.43 2.03
C PRO A 2 23.79 -36.92 1.83
N LEU A 3 22.53 -36.53 1.61
CA LEU A 3 22.12 -35.13 1.52
C LEU A 3 22.36 -34.48 2.88
N VAL A 4 23.02 -33.34 2.88
CA VAL A 4 23.15 -32.50 4.07
C VAL A 4 21.80 -31.86 4.33
N GLU A 5 21.37 -31.77 5.59
CA GLU A 5 20.10 -31.14 5.97
C GLU A 5 20.03 -29.71 5.37
N GLY A 6 18.91 -29.40 4.68
CA GLY A 6 18.71 -28.13 3.99
C GLY A 6 19.32 -28.03 2.58
N VAL A 7 19.94 -29.09 2.06
CA VAL A 7 20.46 -29.15 0.68
C VAL A 7 19.61 -30.13 -0.13
N ALA A 8 18.98 -29.63 -1.18
CA ALA A 8 18.23 -30.43 -2.16
C ALA A 8 18.93 -30.45 -3.51
N THR A 9 18.81 -31.54 -4.27
CA THR A 9 19.21 -31.57 -5.67
C THR A 9 18.20 -30.82 -6.51
N PHE A 10 18.61 -30.30 -7.66
CA PHE A 10 17.77 -29.43 -8.49
C PHE A 10 16.44 -30.08 -8.91
N ASP A 11 16.44 -31.38 -9.14
CA ASP A 11 15.27 -32.18 -9.48
C ASP A 11 14.28 -32.39 -8.31
N MET A 12 14.72 -32.14 -7.08
CA MET A 12 13.87 -32.21 -5.87
C MET A 12 13.21 -30.88 -5.51
N ILE A 13 13.60 -29.79 -6.19
CA ILE A 13 13.03 -28.46 -5.96
C ILE A 13 11.71 -28.37 -6.72
N GLU A 14 10.64 -28.02 -6.01
CA GLU A 14 9.33 -27.81 -6.63
C GLU A 14 9.37 -26.65 -7.61
N ASP A 15 8.73 -26.82 -8.77
CA ASP A 15 8.58 -25.74 -9.75
C ASP A 15 7.76 -24.60 -9.17
N PHE A 16 8.21 -23.39 -9.41
CA PHE A 16 7.50 -22.17 -9.03
C PHE A 16 6.88 -21.52 -10.28
N ASP A 17 5.55 -21.52 -10.35
CA ASP A 17 4.83 -20.86 -11.43
C ASP A 17 4.49 -19.41 -11.03
N ILE A 18 5.23 -18.45 -11.60
CA ILE A 18 5.02 -17.02 -11.37
C ILE A 18 3.64 -16.54 -11.86
N TYR A 19 3.02 -17.21 -12.82
CA TYR A 19 1.71 -16.79 -13.36
C TYR A 19 0.58 -17.17 -12.41
N GLU A 20 0.70 -18.30 -11.73
CA GLU A 20 -0.28 -18.80 -10.77
C GLU A 20 0.00 -18.34 -9.33
N ALA A 21 1.19 -17.75 -9.08
CA ALA A 21 1.56 -17.28 -7.76
C ALA A 21 0.62 -16.16 -7.26
N GLU A 22 0.32 -16.18 -5.97
CA GLU A 22 -0.42 -15.11 -5.32
C GLU A 22 0.36 -13.80 -5.36
N LYS A 23 -0.27 -12.72 -5.77
CA LYS A 23 0.37 -11.43 -6.00
C LYS A 23 -0.55 -10.26 -5.72
N LEU A 24 0.05 -9.13 -5.38
CA LEU A 24 -0.62 -7.85 -5.28
C LEU A 24 -0.59 -7.17 -6.66
N GLU A 25 -1.76 -6.83 -7.19
CA GLU A 25 -1.88 -5.96 -8.35
C GLU A 25 -1.62 -4.50 -7.96
N LEU A 26 -0.88 -3.77 -8.80
CA LEU A 26 -0.50 -2.38 -8.53
C LEU A 26 -1.62 -1.38 -8.88
N GLY A 27 -2.64 -1.84 -9.61
CA GLY A 27 -3.71 -0.99 -10.11
C GLY A 27 -3.29 -0.12 -11.31
N ILE A 28 -2.09 -0.32 -11.83
CA ILE A 28 -1.55 0.34 -13.03
C ILE A 28 -1.42 -0.72 -14.12
N ARG A 29 -2.43 -0.82 -14.99
CA ARG A 29 -2.57 -1.89 -16.00
C ARG A 29 -1.28 -2.21 -16.75
N LYS A 30 -0.54 -1.18 -17.18
CA LYS A 30 0.70 -1.39 -17.92
C LYS A 30 1.79 -2.02 -17.05
N MET A 31 1.94 -1.57 -15.81
CA MET A 31 2.91 -2.16 -14.86
C MET A 31 2.51 -3.58 -14.50
N ASP A 32 1.23 -3.81 -14.18
CA ASP A 32 0.74 -5.14 -13.84
C ASP A 32 0.95 -6.13 -14.98
N HIS A 33 0.80 -5.69 -16.23
CA HIS A 33 1.10 -6.51 -17.40
C HIS A 33 2.61 -6.78 -17.54
N ASP A 34 3.46 -5.75 -17.37
CA ASP A 34 4.90 -5.85 -17.67
C ASP A 34 5.67 -6.60 -16.56
N ILE A 35 5.28 -6.47 -15.30
CA ILE A 35 5.94 -7.11 -14.15
C ILE A 35 5.10 -8.22 -13.49
N LEU A 36 3.92 -8.51 -14.00
CA LEU A 36 2.99 -9.52 -13.49
C LEU A 36 2.51 -9.29 -12.04
N GLY A 37 2.54 -8.04 -11.58
CA GLY A 37 2.23 -7.69 -10.20
C GLY A 37 3.38 -8.01 -9.21
N MET A 38 3.12 -7.84 -7.92
CA MET A 38 4.09 -8.11 -6.86
C MET A 38 3.80 -9.45 -6.21
N VAL A 39 4.65 -10.41 -6.46
CA VAL A 39 4.52 -11.76 -5.89
C VAL A 39 4.77 -11.72 -4.39
N PHE A 40 3.87 -12.35 -3.61
CA PHE A 40 4.05 -12.45 -2.16
C PHE A 40 5.29 -13.26 -1.80
N GLY A 41 5.94 -12.87 -0.70
CA GLY A 41 7.22 -13.45 -0.28
C GLY A 41 8.45 -12.82 -0.95
N SER A 42 8.27 -11.89 -1.89
CA SER A 42 9.37 -11.17 -2.53
C SER A 42 9.72 -9.86 -1.81
N LEU A 43 10.98 -9.43 -1.92
CA LEU A 43 11.43 -8.10 -1.51
C LEU A 43 11.36 -7.14 -2.69
N ASN A 44 10.58 -6.08 -2.55
CA ASN A 44 10.44 -5.04 -3.57
C ASN A 44 11.10 -3.75 -3.10
N ILE A 45 11.96 -3.15 -3.90
CA ILE A 45 12.67 -1.91 -3.58
C ILE A 45 12.24 -0.81 -4.54
N LEU A 46 11.63 0.25 -3.99
CA LEU A 46 11.29 1.46 -4.75
C LEU A 46 12.35 2.53 -4.50
N SER A 47 13.07 2.91 -5.55
CA SER A 47 14.14 3.91 -5.51
C SER A 47 13.83 5.10 -6.41
N GLY A 48 14.37 6.25 -6.08
CA GLY A 48 14.24 7.48 -6.87
C GLY A 48 14.83 8.69 -6.15
N ARG A 49 14.98 9.80 -6.87
CA ARG A 49 15.47 11.07 -6.31
C ARG A 49 14.51 11.62 -5.24
N ASN A 50 15.01 12.47 -4.37
CA ASN A 50 14.17 13.19 -3.41
C ASN A 50 13.12 14.02 -4.16
N GLY A 51 11.88 14.02 -3.67
CA GLY A 51 10.77 14.69 -4.32
C GLY A 51 10.16 13.97 -5.53
N ALA A 52 10.65 12.80 -5.93
CA ALA A 52 10.14 12.06 -7.09
C ALA A 52 8.78 11.37 -6.87
N GLY A 53 8.17 11.50 -5.68
CA GLY A 53 6.86 10.91 -5.38
C GLY A 53 6.92 9.47 -4.87
N LYS A 54 8.06 8.98 -4.39
CA LYS A 54 8.20 7.62 -3.84
C LYS A 54 7.15 7.31 -2.75
N SER A 55 7.02 8.20 -1.78
CA SER A 55 6.05 8.02 -0.68
C SER A 55 4.60 8.08 -1.16
N THR A 56 4.32 8.88 -2.20
CA THR A 56 2.99 8.93 -2.82
C THR A 56 2.65 7.60 -3.50
N ILE A 57 3.59 7.05 -4.27
CA ILE A 57 3.42 5.75 -4.93
C ILE A 57 3.28 4.64 -3.88
N LEU A 58 4.11 4.65 -2.83
CA LEU A 58 4.02 3.69 -1.75
C LEU A 58 2.63 3.71 -1.10
N ASN A 59 2.13 4.89 -0.77
CA ASN A 59 0.83 5.05 -0.15
C ASN A 59 -0.32 4.62 -1.09
N GLN A 60 -0.27 5.01 -2.35
CA GLN A 60 -1.31 4.71 -3.33
C GLN A 60 -1.33 3.24 -3.74
N ILE A 61 -0.18 2.68 -4.08
CA ILE A 61 -0.05 1.32 -4.61
C ILE A 61 0.00 0.32 -3.45
N TYR A 62 1.04 0.39 -2.62
CA TYR A 62 1.25 -0.65 -1.61
C TYR A 62 0.19 -0.65 -0.51
N LEU A 63 -0.22 0.51 -0.02
CA LEU A 63 -1.25 0.58 1.02
C LEU A 63 -2.65 0.61 0.41
N GLY A 64 -2.90 1.51 -0.53
CA GLY A 64 -4.23 1.71 -1.12
C GLY A 64 -4.72 0.47 -1.85
N GLU A 65 -3.94 -0.07 -2.79
CA GLU A 65 -4.34 -1.24 -3.57
C GLU A 65 -4.36 -2.52 -2.73
N ALA A 66 -3.39 -2.71 -1.82
CA ALA A 66 -3.41 -3.87 -0.92
C ALA A 66 -4.69 -3.90 -0.06
N ILE A 67 -5.12 -2.76 0.47
CA ILE A 67 -6.35 -2.67 1.26
C ILE A 67 -7.58 -2.92 0.38
N ARG A 68 -7.63 -2.36 -0.85
CA ARG A 68 -8.73 -2.60 -1.80
C ARG A 68 -8.86 -4.07 -2.18
N GLN A 69 -7.74 -4.76 -2.32
CA GLN A 69 -7.68 -6.19 -2.64
C GLN A 69 -7.88 -7.10 -1.41
N GLY A 70 -8.11 -6.53 -0.22
CA GLY A 70 -8.45 -7.25 1.00
C GLY A 70 -7.26 -7.70 1.86
N TYR A 71 -6.05 -7.28 1.51
CA TYR A 71 -4.85 -7.61 2.27
C TYR A 71 -4.66 -6.73 3.50
N LYS A 72 -3.92 -7.25 4.48
CA LYS A 72 -3.48 -6.50 5.65
C LYS A 72 -2.08 -5.95 5.42
N CYS A 73 -1.86 -4.71 5.87
CA CYS A 73 -0.60 -4.02 5.71
C CYS A 73 -0.02 -3.62 7.06
N PHE A 74 1.29 -3.71 7.18
CA PHE A 74 2.04 -3.10 8.25
C PHE A 74 3.01 -2.07 7.66
N LEU A 75 2.98 -0.85 8.17
CA LEU A 75 3.87 0.23 7.75
C LEU A 75 4.77 0.68 8.89
N PHE A 76 6.07 0.70 8.62
CA PHE A 76 7.06 1.41 9.42
C PHE A 76 7.60 2.60 8.62
N SER A 77 7.66 3.77 9.23
CA SER A 77 8.25 4.96 8.60
C SER A 77 9.09 5.72 9.63
N GLY A 78 10.32 6.02 9.28
CA GLY A 78 11.19 6.90 10.05
C GLY A 78 11.04 8.39 9.71
N GLU A 79 10.27 8.73 8.66
CA GLU A 79 10.13 10.11 8.18
C GLU A 79 8.68 10.63 8.25
N LEU A 80 7.71 9.74 8.10
CA LEU A 80 6.31 10.11 8.00
C LEU A 80 5.62 9.97 9.35
N VAL A 81 5.06 11.06 9.83
CA VAL A 81 4.20 11.06 11.02
C VAL A 81 2.93 10.25 10.73
N ALA A 82 2.55 9.36 11.63
CA ALA A 82 1.39 8.46 11.48
C ALA A 82 0.10 9.20 11.09
N GLY A 83 -0.13 10.39 11.63
CA GLY A 83 -1.26 11.24 11.28
C GLY A 83 -1.30 11.64 9.81
N ASN A 84 -0.15 11.95 9.20
CA ASN A 84 -0.05 12.29 7.78
C ASN A 84 -0.34 11.08 6.89
N VAL A 85 0.19 9.92 7.25
CA VAL A 85 -0.10 8.66 6.54
C VAL A 85 -1.59 8.37 6.57
N LYS A 86 -2.22 8.51 7.73
CA LYS A 86 -3.67 8.33 7.91
C LYS A 86 -4.48 9.26 7.00
N GLU A 87 -4.13 10.56 6.94
CA GLU A 87 -4.79 11.52 6.06
C GLU A 87 -4.66 11.14 4.58
N TRP A 88 -3.45 10.80 4.15
CA TRP A 88 -3.20 10.41 2.77
C TRP A 88 -3.97 9.15 2.38
N LEU A 89 -3.99 8.16 3.27
CA LEU A 89 -4.70 6.91 3.01
C LEU A 89 -6.21 7.12 2.94
N ILE A 90 -6.79 7.88 3.85
CA ILE A 90 -8.21 8.23 3.82
C ILE A 90 -8.56 8.92 2.49
N ARG A 91 -7.72 9.85 2.05
CA ARG A 91 -7.92 10.56 0.78
C ARG A 91 -7.75 9.63 -0.44
N THR A 92 -6.82 8.70 -0.39
CA THR A 92 -6.60 7.70 -1.46
C THR A 92 -7.76 6.74 -1.61
N LEU A 93 -8.43 6.39 -0.51
CA LEU A 93 -9.55 5.46 -0.49
C LEU A 93 -10.91 6.14 -0.69
N ALA A 94 -10.97 7.48 -0.60
CA ALA A 94 -12.19 8.25 -0.83
C ALA A 94 -12.53 8.34 -2.31
N ASN A 95 -13.83 8.33 -2.62
CA ASN A 95 -14.37 8.61 -3.94
C ASN A 95 -14.72 10.10 -4.07
N GLU A 96 -15.03 10.56 -5.28
CA GLU A 96 -15.42 11.97 -5.49
C GLU A 96 -16.66 12.39 -4.69
N GLU A 97 -17.61 11.49 -4.53
CA GLU A 97 -18.84 11.70 -3.75
C GLU A 97 -18.60 11.89 -2.23
N ASP A 98 -17.46 11.42 -1.74
CA ASP A 98 -17.04 11.57 -0.35
C ASP A 98 -16.46 12.96 -0.05
N LEU A 99 -16.19 13.75 -1.09
CA LEU A 99 -15.53 15.03 -0.98
C LEU A 99 -16.52 16.17 -0.82
N VAL A 100 -16.24 17.05 0.13
CA VAL A 100 -16.99 18.30 0.36
C VAL A 100 -16.08 19.50 0.20
N THR A 101 -16.66 20.61 -0.28
CA THR A 101 -15.93 21.88 -0.38
C THR A 101 -15.82 22.51 1.01
N TYR A 102 -14.60 22.86 1.38
CA TYR A 102 -14.29 23.55 2.61
C TYR A 102 -13.69 24.92 2.29
N THR A 103 -14.22 25.97 2.92
CA THR A 103 -13.66 27.31 2.80
C THR A 103 -12.80 27.60 4.02
N SER A 104 -11.52 27.89 3.78
CA SER A 104 -10.58 28.24 4.85
C SER A 104 -10.86 29.63 5.43
N LYS A 105 -10.24 29.93 6.56
CA LYS A 105 -10.28 31.28 7.17
C LYS A 105 -9.77 32.40 6.22
N ASN A 106 -8.96 32.03 5.23
CA ASN A 106 -8.42 32.94 4.21
C ASN A 106 -9.25 32.95 2.92
N ASN A 107 -10.50 32.53 2.97
CA ASN A 107 -11.43 32.47 1.82
C ASN A 107 -10.93 31.60 0.64
N MET A 108 -10.05 30.62 0.90
CA MET A 108 -9.65 29.65 -0.11
C MET A 108 -10.52 28.41 -0.03
N ASN A 109 -11.04 27.98 -1.17
CA ASN A 109 -11.85 26.78 -1.29
C ASN A 109 -10.97 25.58 -1.62
N TYR A 110 -11.14 24.49 -0.89
CA TYR A 110 -10.51 23.20 -1.20
C TYR A 110 -11.44 22.05 -0.85
N LYS A 111 -11.23 20.91 -1.52
CA LYS A 111 -11.99 19.69 -1.28
C LYS A 111 -11.32 18.87 -0.17
N ARG A 112 -12.13 18.36 0.74
CA ARG A 112 -11.69 17.40 1.75
C ARG A 112 -12.74 16.30 1.92
N VAL A 113 -12.32 15.17 2.47
CA VAL A 113 -13.23 14.06 2.79
C VAL A 113 -14.19 14.50 3.90
N SER A 114 -15.49 14.28 3.72
CA SER A 114 -16.50 14.60 4.72
C SER A 114 -16.28 13.83 6.02
N MET A 115 -16.73 14.37 7.14
CA MET A 115 -16.56 13.70 8.45
C MET A 115 -17.29 12.35 8.51
N GLU A 116 -18.42 12.22 7.82
CA GLU A 116 -19.18 10.99 7.74
C GLU A 116 -18.42 9.92 6.93
N SER A 117 -17.99 10.26 5.71
CA SER A 117 -17.20 9.37 4.84
C SER A 117 -15.88 8.97 5.49
N ARG A 118 -15.23 9.91 6.17
CA ARG A 118 -14.01 9.65 6.94
C ARG A 118 -14.23 8.56 7.99
N LYS A 119 -15.29 8.64 8.77
CA LYS A 119 -15.63 7.61 9.78
C LYS A 119 -15.89 6.26 9.13
N LYS A 120 -16.62 6.22 8.01
CA LYS A 120 -16.86 4.98 7.25
C LYS A 120 -15.57 4.36 6.76
N ILE A 121 -14.69 5.14 6.12
CA ILE A 121 -13.39 4.66 5.61
C ILE A 121 -12.56 4.10 6.76
N VAL A 122 -12.37 4.85 7.84
CA VAL A 122 -11.59 4.41 9.00
C VAL A 122 -12.14 3.11 9.59
N ASN A 123 -13.46 3.02 9.74
CA ASN A 123 -14.08 1.80 10.27
C ASN A 123 -13.88 0.58 9.37
N ASN A 124 -13.86 0.77 8.05
CA ASN A 124 -13.66 -0.30 7.07
C ASN A 124 -12.22 -0.82 7.01
N ILE A 125 -11.24 0.02 7.39
CA ILE A 125 -9.81 -0.31 7.26
C ILE A 125 -9.08 -0.51 8.59
N LYS A 126 -9.74 -0.27 9.73
CA LYS A 126 -9.12 -0.31 11.08
C LYS A 126 -8.37 -1.61 11.38
N ASP A 127 -8.82 -2.74 10.81
CA ASP A 127 -8.23 -4.06 11.02
C ASP A 127 -7.35 -4.51 9.82
N LYS A 128 -7.12 -3.61 8.86
CA LYS A 128 -6.36 -3.91 7.63
C LYS A 128 -5.03 -3.20 7.56
N ILE A 129 -4.82 -2.12 8.32
CA ILE A 129 -3.57 -1.38 8.34
C ILE A 129 -3.09 -1.15 9.75
N TYR A 130 -1.81 -1.41 9.95
CA TYR A 130 -1.09 -1.22 11.20
C TYR A 130 0.10 -0.31 10.95
N LEU A 131 0.25 0.71 11.78
CA LEU A 131 1.36 1.67 11.72
C LEU A 131 2.21 1.50 12.95
N TYR A 132 3.52 1.49 12.76
CA TYR A 132 4.44 1.62 13.88
C TYR A 132 4.51 3.10 14.28
N GLU A 133 4.14 3.41 15.50
CA GLU A 133 4.22 4.74 16.09
C GLU A 133 5.36 4.74 17.11
N THR A 134 6.34 5.62 16.93
CA THR A 134 7.37 5.86 17.94
C THR A 134 6.79 6.83 18.97
N ASP A 135 6.81 6.43 20.23
CA ASP A 135 6.59 7.35 21.35
C ASP A 135 7.78 8.33 21.42
N ASP A 136 7.68 9.45 20.73
CA ASP A 136 8.55 10.62 20.91
C ASP A 136 7.84 11.70 21.72
#